data_7af49adf46c8a90316e7de123d4f9dbc
#
_entry.id   7af49adf46c8a90316e7de123d4f9dbc
#
_cell.length_a   1.000
_cell.length_b   1.000
_cell.length_c   1.000
_cell.angle_alpha   90.00
_cell.angle_beta   90.00
_cell.angle_gamma   90.00
#
_symmetry.space_group_name_H-M   'P 1'
#
loop_
_entity.id
_entity.type
_entity.pdbx_description
1 polymer ?
#
loop_
_entity_poly.entity_id
_entity_poly.type
_entity_poly.pdbx_seq_one_letter_code
_entity_poly.pdbx_strand_id
1 'polypeptide(L)'
;MAAKAGDGAFVVASAGPVVEAAASRRKGTELHDRQTTLKSRVTLSGIGVHSGKPVTAHFSPADADTGIVFYCQNGTEVRALASEIGATDLCTVLGDPAGEHVATVEHLMAAFFGLGIDNVAVEIDGSEAPILDGSAAAFVDAFEQAGIEELSARRRYIRVVKPVRVDSGASWAEFLPYDGTRFEVEIDFTNPAIGRQAFRSDIDATVFREDVSRARTFGFMRDV
;
A
#
# COMPACT_ATOMS: atom_id res chain seq x y z
N MET A 1 -31.56 3.77 6.76
CA MET A 1 -31.39 2.95 5.54
C MET A 1 -30.11 2.18 5.72
N ALA A 2 -30.17 0.86 5.84
CA ALA A 2 -28.99 0.04 6.08
C ALA A 2 -28.19 -0.06 4.77
N ALA A 3 -26.93 0.35 4.81
CA ALA A 3 -25.98 0.11 3.74
C ALA A 3 -25.79 -1.41 3.61
N LYS A 4 -26.02 -1.96 2.42
CA LYS A 4 -25.66 -3.34 2.09
C LYS A 4 -24.14 -3.46 2.22
N ALA A 5 -23.68 -4.35 3.10
CA ALA A 5 -22.30 -4.77 3.12
C ALA A 5 -21.97 -5.37 1.74
N GLY A 6 -21.10 -4.69 0.98
CA GLY A 6 -20.50 -5.25 -0.23
C GLY A 6 -19.50 -6.34 0.17
N ASP A 7 -19.35 -7.35 -0.67
CA ASP A 7 -18.29 -8.36 -0.56
C ASP A 7 -16.94 -7.64 -0.67
N GLY A 8 -16.33 -7.28 0.47
CA GLY A 8 -15.07 -6.55 0.54
C GLY A 8 -13.90 -7.51 0.84
N ALA A 9 -12.73 -7.22 0.29
CA ALA A 9 -11.51 -7.89 0.68
C ALA A 9 -11.05 -7.36 2.06
N PHE A 10 -10.74 -8.25 2.98
CA PHE A 10 -10.34 -7.89 4.33
C PHE A 10 -9.07 -8.66 4.72
N VAL A 11 -8.21 -8.02 5.49
CA VAL A 11 -7.06 -8.68 6.09
C VAL A 11 -7.54 -9.45 7.31
N VAL A 12 -7.44 -10.77 7.25
CA VAL A 12 -7.86 -11.67 8.33
C VAL A 12 -6.70 -12.58 8.68
N ALA A 13 -6.23 -12.57 9.91
CA ALA A 13 -5.29 -13.57 10.41
C ALA A 13 -6.06 -14.72 11.05
N SER A 14 -6.19 -15.87 10.39
CA SER A 14 -6.79 -17.08 10.96
C SER A 14 -5.97 -18.34 10.66
N ALA A 15 -6.02 -19.33 11.55
CA ALA A 15 -5.37 -20.61 11.40
C ALA A 15 -6.20 -21.56 10.52
N GLY A 16 -5.89 -21.60 9.21
CA GLY A 16 -6.39 -22.59 8.25
C GLY A 16 -5.24 -23.18 7.43
N PRO A 17 -5.46 -24.18 6.54
CA PRO A 17 -4.38 -24.75 5.76
C PRO A 17 -3.78 -23.67 4.86
N VAL A 18 -2.59 -23.25 5.22
CA VAL A 18 -1.79 -22.23 4.55
C VAL A 18 -1.05 -22.89 3.41
N VAL A 19 -1.09 -22.28 2.23
CA VAL A 19 -0.07 -22.58 1.20
C VAL A 19 1.21 -21.92 1.70
N GLU A 20 2.06 -22.70 2.33
CA GLU A 20 3.38 -22.27 2.75
C GLU A 20 4.23 -22.00 1.51
N ALA A 21 4.42 -20.73 1.19
CA ALA A 21 5.55 -20.36 0.34
C ALA A 21 6.81 -20.80 1.09
N ALA A 22 7.65 -21.61 0.42
CA ALA A 22 8.78 -22.28 1.04
C ALA A 22 9.60 -21.31 1.90
N ALA A 23 9.56 -21.52 3.21
CA ALA A 23 10.27 -20.70 4.19
C ALA A 23 11.78 -20.82 3.94
N SER A 24 12.33 -19.92 3.16
CA SER A 24 13.76 -19.67 3.11
C SER A 24 14.17 -19.13 4.48
N ARG A 25 14.95 -19.92 5.21
CA ARG A 25 15.66 -19.45 6.41
C ARG A 25 16.61 -18.33 6.00
N ARG A 26 16.14 -17.09 6.00
CA ARG A 26 17.00 -15.91 5.90
C ARG A 26 17.13 -15.28 7.28
N LYS A 27 18.37 -14.94 7.65
CA LYS A 27 18.71 -14.11 8.80
C LYS A 27 17.79 -12.90 8.81
N GLY A 28 17.37 -12.50 10.02
CA GLY A 28 16.40 -11.43 10.25
C GLY A 28 16.59 -10.24 9.32
N THR A 29 15.48 -9.68 8.89
CA THR A 29 15.39 -8.46 8.07
C THR A 29 16.35 -7.43 8.67
N GLU A 30 17.41 -7.06 7.95
CA GLU A 30 18.21 -5.92 8.34
C GLU A 30 17.27 -4.70 8.26
N LEU A 31 16.83 -4.25 9.43
CA LEU A 31 16.10 -3.01 9.55
C LEU A 31 17.03 -1.90 9.07
N HIS A 32 16.65 -1.19 8.02
CA HIS A 32 17.39 -0.02 7.59
C HIS A 32 17.36 1.01 8.72
N ASP A 33 18.52 1.26 9.34
CA ASP A 33 18.62 2.19 10.47
C ASP A 33 18.31 3.64 10.06
N ARG A 34 18.39 3.95 8.78
CA ARG A 34 18.23 5.31 8.23
C ARG A 34 17.01 5.41 7.35
N GLN A 35 16.46 6.60 7.30
CA GLN A 35 15.42 6.96 6.36
C GLN A 35 15.96 6.95 4.94
N THR A 36 15.07 6.74 3.97
CA THR A 36 15.42 6.68 2.56
C THR A 36 14.52 7.59 1.73
N THR A 37 15.02 7.94 0.55
CA THR A 37 14.29 8.67 -0.50
C THR A 37 14.70 8.15 -1.88
N LEU A 38 14.07 8.64 -2.95
CA LEU A 38 14.50 8.40 -4.32
C LEU A 38 15.78 9.18 -4.62
N LYS A 39 16.66 8.65 -5.49
CA LYS A 39 17.86 9.40 -5.99
C LYS A 39 17.50 10.39 -7.07
N SER A 40 16.49 10.09 -7.88
CA SER A 40 16.08 10.95 -8.99
C SER A 40 14.58 10.98 -9.16
N ARG A 41 14.09 12.02 -9.82
CA ARG A 41 12.65 12.18 -10.12
C ARG A 41 12.20 11.10 -11.10
N VAL A 42 11.01 10.55 -10.84
CA VAL A 42 10.29 9.60 -11.69
C VAL A 42 8.98 10.21 -12.13
N THR A 43 8.52 9.87 -13.32
CA THR A 43 7.19 10.25 -13.81
C THR A 43 6.47 9.01 -14.29
N LEU A 44 5.26 8.80 -13.79
CA LEU A 44 4.37 7.73 -14.25
C LEU A 44 3.03 8.34 -14.68
N SER A 45 2.55 7.91 -15.84
CA SER A 45 1.23 8.32 -16.35
C SER A 45 0.37 7.08 -16.57
N GLY A 46 -0.92 7.21 -16.30
CA GLY A 46 -1.87 6.12 -16.44
C GLY A 46 -3.29 6.65 -16.39
N ILE A 47 -4.19 5.81 -15.93
CA ILE A 47 -5.62 6.10 -15.79
C ILE A 47 -6.03 5.76 -14.36
N GLY A 48 -6.87 6.58 -13.74
CA GLY A 48 -7.54 6.25 -12.48
C GLY A 48 -8.58 5.15 -12.71
N VAL A 49 -8.59 4.11 -11.87
CA VAL A 49 -9.47 2.95 -12.07
C VAL A 49 -10.95 3.30 -11.86
N HIS A 50 -11.25 4.19 -10.91
CA HIS A 50 -12.62 4.63 -10.61
C HIS A 50 -13.04 5.85 -11.43
N SER A 51 -12.12 6.78 -11.65
CA SER A 51 -12.41 8.02 -12.40
C SER A 51 -12.42 7.81 -13.91
N GLY A 52 -11.70 6.81 -14.41
CA GLY A 52 -11.46 6.61 -15.85
C GLY A 52 -10.66 7.74 -16.52
N LYS A 53 -10.11 8.67 -15.73
CA LYS A 53 -9.41 9.86 -16.24
C LYS A 53 -7.91 9.62 -16.34
N PRO A 54 -7.25 10.18 -17.38
CA PRO A 54 -5.79 10.22 -17.41
C PRO A 54 -5.25 10.96 -16.19
N VAL A 55 -4.13 10.46 -15.67
CA VAL A 55 -3.42 11.06 -14.54
C VAL A 55 -1.92 10.87 -14.71
N THR A 56 -1.17 11.89 -14.32
CA THR A 56 0.30 11.86 -14.24
C THR A 56 0.73 12.17 -12.82
N ALA A 57 1.61 11.33 -12.30
CA ALA A 57 2.24 11.52 -11.01
C ALA A 57 3.76 11.66 -11.18
N HIS A 58 4.32 12.67 -10.54
CA HIS A 58 5.74 12.92 -10.47
C HIS A 58 6.23 12.65 -9.05
N PHE A 59 7.22 11.78 -8.94
CA PHE A 59 7.80 11.37 -7.66
C PHE A 59 9.18 11.99 -7.55
N SER A 60 9.38 12.88 -6.61
CA SER A 60 10.66 13.57 -6.41
C SER A 60 11.28 13.18 -5.06
N PRO A 61 12.63 13.15 -4.98
CA PRO A 61 13.32 13.05 -3.69
C PRO A 61 12.79 14.08 -2.69
N ALA A 62 12.76 13.69 -1.42
CA ALA A 62 12.37 14.59 -0.34
C ALA A 62 13.33 14.48 0.83
N ASP A 63 13.44 15.54 1.61
CA ASP A 63 14.30 15.60 2.79
C ASP A 63 13.83 14.63 3.88
N ALA A 64 14.73 14.31 4.79
CA ALA A 64 14.41 13.50 5.96
C ALA A 64 13.25 14.10 6.77
N ASP A 65 12.43 13.22 7.35
CA ASP A 65 11.24 13.56 8.12
C ASP A 65 10.08 14.22 7.34
N THR A 66 10.19 14.31 6.00
CA THR A 66 9.09 14.76 5.13
C THR A 66 7.93 13.74 5.16
N GLY A 67 8.25 12.45 5.08
CA GLY A 67 7.27 11.38 4.82
C GLY A 67 6.84 11.36 3.35
N ILE A 68 5.73 10.69 3.07
CA ILE A 68 5.11 10.71 1.75
C ILE A 68 4.07 11.83 1.72
N VAL A 69 4.23 12.78 0.81
CA VAL A 69 3.35 13.96 0.70
C VAL A 69 2.88 14.10 -0.74
N PHE A 70 1.58 14.15 -0.92
CA PHE A 70 0.95 14.44 -2.21
C PHE A 70 0.69 15.94 -2.33
N TYR A 71 1.04 16.50 -3.48
CA TYR A 71 0.79 17.87 -3.87
C TYR A 71 -0.24 17.87 -5.00
N CYS A 72 -1.47 18.31 -4.68
CA CYS A 72 -2.55 18.43 -5.64
C CYS A 72 -2.36 19.63 -6.56
N GLN A 73 -3.07 19.67 -7.69
CA GLN A 73 -2.92 20.76 -8.69
C GLN A 73 -3.16 22.17 -8.14
N ASN A 74 -4.03 22.31 -7.15
CA ASN A 74 -4.32 23.60 -6.50
C ASN A 74 -3.29 24.01 -5.45
N GLY A 75 -2.24 23.20 -5.24
CA GLY A 75 -1.20 23.41 -4.23
C GLY A 75 -1.54 22.88 -2.84
N THR A 76 -2.67 22.18 -2.66
CA THR A 76 -2.99 21.53 -1.39
C THR A 76 -2.06 20.35 -1.14
N GLU A 77 -1.54 20.27 0.08
CA GLU A 77 -0.73 19.14 0.55
C GLU A 77 -1.61 18.11 1.25
N VAL A 78 -1.50 16.85 0.84
CA VAL A 78 -2.15 15.71 1.48
C VAL A 78 -1.06 14.74 1.94
N ARG A 79 -0.91 14.55 3.24
CA ARG A 79 0.10 13.67 3.81
C ARG A 79 -0.41 12.22 3.85
N ALA A 80 0.45 11.25 3.50
CA ALA A 80 0.10 9.84 3.60
C ALA A 80 0.19 9.33 5.04
N LEU A 81 -0.72 9.77 5.88
CA LEU A 81 -0.86 9.38 7.28
C LEU A 81 -2.19 8.67 7.50
N ALA A 82 -2.23 7.73 8.46
CA ALA A 82 -3.46 7.05 8.83
C ALA A 82 -4.57 8.01 9.31
N SER A 83 -4.19 9.16 9.89
CA SER A 83 -5.11 10.23 10.30
C SER A 83 -5.76 10.97 9.12
N GLU A 84 -5.16 10.90 7.94
CA GLU A 84 -5.64 11.57 6.73
C GLU A 84 -6.52 10.66 5.86
N ILE A 85 -6.82 9.43 6.31
CA ILE A 85 -7.71 8.53 5.58
C ILE A 85 -9.14 9.09 5.69
N GLY A 86 -9.66 9.56 4.54
CA GLY A 86 -11.00 10.16 4.44
C GLY A 86 -12.09 9.14 4.07
N ALA A 87 -11.75 8.11 3.27
CA ALA A 87 -12.68 7.06 2.88
C ALA A 87 -11.94 5.75 2.54
N THR A 88 -12.68 4.63 2.60
CA THR A 88 -12.17 3.28 2.30
C THR A 88 -13.13 2.43 1.48
N ASP A 89 -14.11 3.06 0.82
CA ASP A 89 -15.05 2.35 -0.04
C ASP A 89 -14.41 2.04 -1.39
N LEU A 90 -14.14 0.76 -1.65
CA LEU A 90 -13.48 0.20 -2.84
C LEU A 90 -12.04 0.65 -3.08
N CYS A 91 -11.54 1.67 -2.42
CA CYS A 91 -10.17 2.14 -2.47
C CYS A 91 -9.81 2.93 -1.20
N THR A 92 -8.52 3.17 -0.98
CA THR A 92 -8.06 4.07 0.09
C THR A 92 -7.97 5.49 -0.44
N VAL A 93 -8.67 6.42 0.22
CA VAL A 93 -8.66 7.85 -0.09
C VAL A 93 -7.94 8.60 1.03
N LEU A 94 -6.93 9.39 0.67
CA LEU A 94 -6.27 10.33 1.57
C LEU A 94 -6.81 11.73 1.34
N GLY A 95 -7.03 12.48 2.41
CA GLY A 95 -7.60 13.84 2.38
C GLY A 95 -9.13 13.84 2.51
N ASP A 96 -9.76 14.94 2.13
CA ASP A 96 -11.21 15.13 2.21
C ASP A 96 -11.90 14.63 0.94
N PRO A 97 -12.70 13.54 1.01
CA PRO A 97 -13.42 13.03 -0.17
C PRO A 97 -14.38 14.04 -0.83
N ALA A 98 -14.83 15.05 -0.06
CA ALA A 98 -15.69 16.13 -0.58
C ALA A 98 -14.88 17.35 -1.08
N GLY A 99 -13.59 17.37 -0.82
CA GLY A 99 -12.65 18.42 -1.19
C GLY A 99 -11.43 17.86 -1.91
N GLU A 100 -10.25 18.30 -1.45
CA GLU A 100 -8.99 17.82 -2.03
C GLU A 100 -8.58 16.48 -1.43
N HIS A 101 -8.34 15.53 -2.31
CA HIS A 101 -7.98 14.17 -1.93
C HIS A 101 -7.16 13.46 -3.01
N VAL A 102 -6.57 12.35 -2.64
CA VAL A 102 -5.95 11.38 -3.57
C VAL A 102 -6.51 9.98 -3.27
N ALA A 103 -7.21 9.42 -4.23
CA ALA A 103 -7.81 8.09 -4.16
C ALA A 103 -6.88 7.00 -4.71
N THR A 104 -7.18 5.74 -4.39
CA THR A 104 -6.52 4.54 -4.93
C THR A 104 -5.00 4.55 -4.67
N VAL A 105 -4.60 4.93 -3.45
CA VAL A 105 -3.19 5.05 -3.08
C VAL A 105 -2.54 3.75 -2.63
N GLU A 106 -3.31 2.69 -2.41
CA GLU A 106 -2.86 1.43 -1.79
C GLU A 106 -1.71 0.74 -2.53
N HIS A 107 -1.75 0.66 -3.87
CA HIS A 107 -0.71 0.02 -4.68
C HIS A 107 0.61 0.81 -4.63
N LEU A 108 0.49 2.14 -4.70
CA LEU A 108 1.61 3.05 -4.59
C LEU A 108 2.23 3.01 -3.19
N MET A 109 1.41 3.07 -2.14
CA MET A 109 1.87 2.99 -0.75
C MET A 109 2.50 1.63 -0.44
N ALA A 110 1.97 0.54 -1.04
CA ALA A 110 2.57 -0.78 -0.94
C ALA A 110 3.98 -0.80 -1.57
N ALA A 111 4.18 -0.16 -2.73
CA ALA A 111 5.49 -0.06 -3.36
C ALA A 111 6.49 0.71 -2.49
N PHE A 112 6.12 1.86 -1.91
CA PHE A 112 6.96 2.61 -0.98
C PHE A 112 7.32 1.78 0.24
N PHE A 113 6.34 1.12 0.86
CA PHE A 113 6.57 0.26 2.01
C PHE A 113 7.50 -0.91 1.67
N GLY A 114 7.22 -1.62 0.57
CA GLY A 114 7.97 -2.81 0.18
C GLY A 114 9.43 -2.53 -0.19
N LEU A 115 9.71 -1.35 -0.76
CA LEU A 115 11.07 -0.89 -1.07
C LEU A 115 11.74 -0.16 0.09
N GLY A 116 11.00 0.10 1.16
CA GLY A 116 11.48 0.82 2.32
C GLY A 116 11.77 2.30 2.04
N ILE A 117 10.97 2.96 1.19
CA ILE A 117 11.07 4.38 0.88
C ILE A 117 10.23 5.17 1.88
N ASP A 118 10.88 6.11 2.60
CA ASP A 118 10.25 6.86 3.69
C ASP A 118 9.80 8.25 3.28
N ASN A 119 10.52 8.92 2.36
CA ASN A 119 10.32 10.33 2.06
C ASN A 119 10.23 10.54 0.54
N VAL A 120 9.09 11.02 0.06
CA VAL A 120 8.84 11.34 -1.35
C VAL A 120 7.84 12.48 -1.45
N ALA A 121 8.12 13.45 -2.30
CA ALA A 121 7.16 14.44 -2.76
C ALA A 121 6.47 13.90 -4.04
N VAL A 122 5.15 13.79 -4.01
CA VAL A 122 4.33 13.27 -5.11
C VAL A 122 3.47 14.39 -5.68
N GLU A 123 3.85 14.96 -6.80
CA GLU A 123 3.01 15.91 -7.53
C GLU A 123 2.05 15.13 -8.42
N ILE A 124 0.75 15.34 -8.28
CA ILE A 124 -0.27 14.61 -9.03
C ILE A 124 -1.27 15.57 -9.70
N ASP A 125 -1.58 15.32 -10.97
CA ASP A 125 -2.48 16.15 -11.80
C ASP A 125 -3.93 15.65 -11.80
N GLY A 126 -4.27 14.72 -10.93
CA GLY A 126 -5.62 14.18 -10.75
C GLY A 126 -5.93 13.89 -9.28
N SER A 127 -7.17 13.51 -9.01
CA SER A 127 -7.62 13.13 -7.66
C SER A 127 -7.48 11.63 -7.38
N GLU A 128 -6.84 10.88 -8.26
CA GLU A 128 -6.68 9.43 -8.14
C GLU A 128 -5.30 9.01 -8.63
N ALA A 129 -4.63 8.12 -7.91
CA ALA A 129 -3.36 7.56 -8.36
C ALA A 129 -3.55 6.68 -9.61
N PRO A 130 -2.57 6.64 -10.55
CA PRO A 130 -2.67 5.80 -11.72
C PRO A 130 -2.68 4.32 -11.32
N ILE A 131 -3.67 3.54 -11.81
CA ILE A 131 -3.78 2.12 -11.49
C ILE A 131 -2.71 1.26 -12.20
N LEU A 132 -2.17 1.77 -13.30
CA LEU A 132 -1.20 1.08 -14.17
C LEU A 132 -1.73 -0.30 -14.61
N ASP A 133 -1.04 -1.38 -14.23
CA ASP A 133 -1.46 -2.75 -14.54
C ASP A 133 -2.32 -3.41 -13.45
N GLY A 134 -2.69 -2.65 -12.42
CA GLY A 134 -3.46 -3.13 -11.26
C GLY A 134 -2.60 -3.80 -10.19
N SER A 135 -1.29 -3.65 -10.26
CA SER A 135 -0.33 -4.17 -9.26
C SER A 135 0.61 -3.07 -8.76
N ALA A 136 1.48 -3.39 -7.80
CA ALA A 136 2.55 -2.50 -7.37
C ALA A 136 3.81 -2.59 -8.26
N ALA A 137 3.90 -3.56 -9.19
CA ALA A 137 5.13 -3.90 -9.90
C ALA A 137 5.68 -2.74 -10.73
N ALA A 138 4.83 -2.03 -11.47
CA ALA A 138 5.27 -0.92 -12.30
C ALA A 138 5.83 0.25 -11.47
N PHE A 139 5.30 0.50 -10.28
CA PHE A 139 5.87 1.46 -9.33
C PHE A 139 7.23 0.98 -8.82
N VAL A 140 7.33 -0.29 -8.43
CA VAL A 140 8.58 -0.91 -7.96
C VAL A 140 9.67 -0.78 -9.02
N ASP A 141 9.39 -1.19 -10.27
CA ASP A 141 10.34 -1.12 -11.38
C ASP A 141 10.84 0.32 -11.62
N ALA A 142 9.93 1.30 -11.59
CA ALA A 142 10.26 2.70 -11.79
C ALA A 142 11.11 3.29 -10.65
N PHE A 143 10.79 2.97 -9.39
CA PHE A 143 11.53 3.46 -8.23
C PHE A 143 12.91 2.80 -8.12
N GLU A 144 13.06 1.53 -8.49
CA GLU A 144 14.36 0.87 -8.56
C GLU A 144 15.25 1.46 -9.65
N GLN A 145 14.68 1.79 -10.81
CA GLN A 145 15.41 2.48 -11.88
C GLN A 145 15.87 3.89 -11.46
N ALA A 146 15.04 4.62 -10.70
CA ALA A 146 15.42 5.92 -10.15
C ALA A 146 16.55 5.80 -9.12
N GLY A 147 16.63 4.64 -8.46
CA GLY A 147 17.52 4.37 -7.35
C GLY A 147 16.96 4.91 -6.02
N ILE A 148 17.42 4.30 -4.95
CA ILE A 148 17.07 4.67 -3.57
C ILE A 148 18.33 5.08 -2.85
N GLU A 149 18.28 6.12 -2.02
CA GLU A 149 19.41 6.58 -1.22
C GLU A 149 19.04 6.74 0.24
N GLU A 150 20.02 6.52 1.11
CA GLU A 150 19.89 6.74 2.54
C GLU A 150 20.08 8.21 2.89
N LEU A 151 19.22 8.69 3.81
CA LEU A 151 19.30 10.02 4.40
C LEU A 151 20.03 9.98 5.75
N SER A 152 20.39 11.15 6.27
CA SER A 152 21.13 11.25 7.53
C SER A 152 20.29 10.91 8.77
N ALA A 153 18.97 11.06 8.72
CA ALA A 153 18.07 10.82 9.83
C ALA A 153 17.83 9.32 10.06
N ARG A 154 17.62 8.94 11.32
CA ARG A 154 17.24 7.58 11.68
C ARG A 154 15.79 7.31 11.34
N ARG A 155 15.52 6.08 10.86
CA ARG A 155 14.15 5.61 10.66
C ARG A 155 13.45 5.42 12.01
N ARG A 156 12.16 5.75 12.07
CA ARG A 156 11.30 5.51 13.22
C ARG A 156 10.43 4.29 12.94
N TYR A 157 10.32 3.41 13.93
CA TYR A 157 9.52 2.19 13.84
C TYR A 157 8.40 2.20 14.86
N ILE A 158 7.25 1.68 14.48
CA ILE A 158 6.18 1.32 15.41
C ILE A 158 6.40 -0.13 15.83
N ARG A 159 6.64 -0.36 17.12
CA ARG A 159 6.74 -1.70 17.68
C ARG A 159 5.44 -2.08 18.35
N VAL A 160 4.84 -3.16 17.89
CA VAL A 160 3.65 -3.73 18.52
C VAL A 160 4.08 -4.48 19.77
N VAL A 161 3.65 -4.04 20.96
CA VAL A 161 4.05 -4.63 22.25
C VAL A 161 2.94 -5.48 22.89
N LYS A 162 1.72 -5.40 22.36
CA LYS A 162 0.56 -6.21 22.78
C LYS A 162 -0.39 -6.39 21.59
N PRO A 163 -1.22 -7.44 21.60
CA PRO A 163 -2.25 -7.58 20.57
C PRO A 163 -3.17 -6.36 20.51
N VAL A 164 -3.45 -5.92 19.28
CA VAL A 164 -4.43 -4.85 19.00
C VAL A 164 -5.34 -5.34 17.88
N ARG A 165 -6.63 -5.46 18.15
CA ARG A 165 -7.61 -6.02 17.23
C ARG A 165 -8.73 -5.02 16.95
N VAL A 166 -9.18 -5.02 15.70
CA VAL A 166 -10.35 -4.27 15.23
C VAL A 166 -11.26 -5.26 14.49
N ASP A 167 -12.54 -5.24 14.85
CA ASP A 167 -13.56 -6.05 14.20
C ASP A 167 -14.52 -5.15 13.42
N SER A 168 -14.91 -5.59 12.22
CA SER A 168 -15.87 -4.90 11.34
C SER A 168 -16.80 -5.94 10.71
N GLY A 169 -17.98 -6.13 11.31
CA GLY A 169 -18.93 -7.16 10.89
C GLY A 169 -18.33 -8.57 11.02
N ALA A 170 -18.23 -9.29 9.90
CA ALA A 170 -17.61 -10.61 9.85
C ALA A 170 -16.08 -10.56 9.66
N SER A 171 -15.54 -9.39 9.40
CA SER A 171 -14.12 -9.18 9.13
C SER A 171 -13.40 -8.61 10.33
N TRP A 172 -12.10 -8.85 10.41
CA TRP A 172 -11.27 -8.32 11.48
C TRP A 172 -9.83 -8.14 11.00
N ALA A 173 -9.09 -7.27 11.69
CA ALA A 173 -7.66 -7.11 11.55
C ALA A 173 -7.00 -7.08 12.93
N GLU A 174 -5.79 -7.62 13.04
CA GLU A 174 -5.07 -7.70 14.29
C GLU A 174 -3.58 -7.44 14.09
N PHE A 175 -3.01 -6.64 14.98
CA PHE A 175 -1.56 -6.53 15.14
C PHE A 175 -1.12 -7.39 16.30
N LEU A 176 -0.11 -8.23 16.07
CA LEU A 176 0.50 -9.09 17.11
C LEU A 176 1.97 -8.69 17.33
N PRO A 177 2.50 -8.81 18.57
CA PRO A 177 3.93 -8.71 18.80
C PRO A 177 4.69 -9.74 17.97
N TYR A 178 5.67 -9.27 17.18
CA TYR A 178 6.49 -10.10 16.33
C TYR A 178 7.87 -9.48 16.15
N ASP A 179 8.91 -10.31 16.02
CA ASP A 179 10.26 -9.85 15.75
C ASP A 179 10.52 -9.87 14.23
N GLY A 180 10.07 -8.83 13.57
CA GLY A 180 10.09 -8.68 12.11
C GLY A 180 8.79 -8.09 11.58
N THR A 181 8.54 -8.27 10.28
CA THR A 181 7.31 -7.87 9.61
C THR A 181 6.70 -9.09 8.93
N ARG A 182 5.55 -9.54 9.41
CA ARG A 182 4.81 -10.65 8.84
C ARG A 182 3.39 -10.21 8.48
N PHE A 183 2.96 -10.62 7.30
CA PHE A 183 1.56 -10.51 6.90
C PHE A 183 0.93 -11.89 6.82
N GLU A 184 -0.24 -12.02 7.43
CA GLU A 184 -1.15 -13.14 7.29
C GLU A 184 -2.48 -12.57 6.82
N VAL A 185 -2.90 -12.92 5.62
CA VAL A 185 -4.10 -12.36 4.98
C VAL A 185 -4.96 -13.51 4.50
N GLU A 186 -6.25 -13.41 4.76
CA GLU A 186 -7.24 -14.35 4.23
C GLU A 186 -8.41 -13.54 3.65
N ILE A 187 -8.86 -13.96 2.46
CA ILE A 187 -10.06 -13.45 1.83
C ILE A 187 -11.02 -14.61 1.59
N ASP A 188 -12.32 -14.37 1.73
CA ASP A 188 -13.36 -15.35 1.44
C ASP A 188 -14.50 -14.68 0.68
N PHE A 189 -14.58 -14.97 -0.62
CA PHE A 189 -15.60 -14.43 -1.51
C PHE A 189 -16.61 -15.50 -1.86
N THR A 190 -17.88 -15.13 -1.86
CA THR A 190 -18.97 -16.03 -2.30
C THR A 190 -18.90 -16.39 -3.77
N ASN A 191 -18.20 -15.58 -4.58
CA ASN A 191 -17.97 -15.88 -5.99
C ASN A 191 -16.95 -17.04 -6.12
N PRO A 192 -17.34 -18.20 -6.70
CA PRO A 192 -16.48 -19.39 -6.77
C PRO A 192 -15.22 -19.19 -7.64
N ALA A 193 -15.17 -18.18 -8.51
CA ALA A 193 -13.98 -17.84 -9.28
C ALA A 193 -12.88 -17.24 -8.40
N ILE A 194 -13.23 -16.70 -7.22
CA ILE A 194 -12.30 -16.13 -6.25
C ILE A 194 -12.18 -17.08 -5.06
N GLY A 195 -13.32 -17.41 -4.42
CA GLY A 195 -13.40 -18.31 -3.27
C GLY A 195 -12.56 -17.85 -2.09
N ARG A 196 -12.11 -18.82 -1.30
CA ARG A 196 -11.22 -18.58 -0.16
C ARG A 196 -9.76 -18.67 -0.58
N GLN A 197 -9.00 -17.62 -0.26
CA GLN A 197 -7.56 -17.54 -0.49
C GLN A 197 -6.85 -17.05 0.76
N ALA A 198 -5.64 -17.54 0.99
CA ALA A 198 -4.81 -17.14 2.11
C ALA A 198 -3.36 -16.90 1.65
N PHE A 199 -2.72 -15.92 2.26
CA PHE A 199 -1.31 -15.60 2.07
C PHE A 199 -0.65 -15.39 3.43
N ARG A 200 0.54 -15.96 3.61
CA ARG A 200 1.36 -15.76 4.81
C ARG A 200 2.82 -15.69 4.44
N SER A 201 3.49 -14.62 4.82
CA SER A 201 4.93 -14.47 4.59
C SER A 201 5.55 -13.46 5.55
N ASP A 202 6.83 -13.66 5.88
CA ASP A 202 7.69 -12.60 6.37
C ASP A 202 8.06 -11.70 5.19
N ILE A 203 7.86 -10.41 5.33
CA ILE A 203 8.03 -9.44 4.25
C ILE A 203 9.33 -8.67 4.45
N ASP A 204 10.19 -8.77 3.47
CA ASP A 204 11.33 -7.87 3.21
C ASP A 204 11.24 -7.34 1.78
N ALA A 205 12.16 -6.48 1.38
CA ALA A 205 12.16 -5.88 0.04
C ALA A 205 12.27 -6.92 -1.08
N THR A 206 12.97 -8.04 -0.85
CA THR A 206 13.11 -9.12 -1.83
C THR A 206 11.80 -9.88 -1.98
N VAL A 207 11.21 -10.34 -0.87
CA VAL A 207 9.93 -11.04 -0.87
C VAL A 207 8.82 -10.16 -1.43
N PHE A 208 8.80 -8.87 -1.07
CA PHE A 208 7.82 -7.94 -1.64
C PHE A 208 7.93 -7.87 -3.15
N ARG A 209 9.14 -7.69 -3.68
CA ARG A 209 9.40 -7.59 -5.12
C ARG A 209 9.04 -8.86 -5.88
N GLU A 210 9.48 -10.02 -5.37
CA GLU A 210 9.35 -11.30 -6.06
C GLU A 210 7.94 -11.91 -5.94
N ASP A 211 7.34 -11.84 -4.74
CA ASP A 211 6.13 -12.62 -4.42
C ASP A 211 4.87 -11.74 -4.31
N VAL A 212 4.99 -10.45 -3.94
CA VAL A 212 3.84 -9.60 -3.61
C VAL A 212 3.56 -8.56 -4.68
N SER A 213 4.59 -7.86 -5.17
CA SER A 213 4.42 -6.67 -6.00
C SER A 213 3.60 -6.90 -7.27
N ARG A 214 3.60 -8.13 -7.79
CA ARG A 214 2.89 -8.53 -9.02
C ARG A 214 1.45 -8.99 -8.80
N ALA A 215 1.01 -9.07 -7.55
CA ALA A 215 -0.38 -9.39 -7.23
C ALA A 215 -1.29 -8.25 -7.71
N ARG A 216 -2.31 -8.61 -8.50
CA ARG A 216 -3.24 -7.65 -9.08
C ARG A 216 -4.50 -7.53 -8.29
N THR A 217 -5.04 -6.32 -8.26
CA THR A 217 -6.42 -6.09 -7.85
C THR A 217 -7.40 -6.64 -8.90
N PHE A 218 -8.66 -6.80 -8.51
CA PHE A 218 -9.76 -7.15 -9.42
C PHE A 218 -10.97 -6.27 -9.08
N GLY A 219 -11.88 -6.13 -10.06
CA GLY A 219 -13.19 -5.51 -9.88
C GLY A 219 -14.27 -6.43 -10.41
N PHE A 220 -15.46 -6.35 -9.86
CA PHE A 220 -16.62 -6.99 -10.48
C PHE A 220 -17.21 -6.08 -11.54
N MET A 221 -17.70 -6.66 -12.64
CA MET A 221 -18.34 -5.92 -13.73
C MET A 221 -19.53 -5.04 -13.27
N ARG A 222 -20.11 -5.33 -12.12
CA ARG A 222 -21.20 -4.54 -11.53
C ARG A 222 -20.71 -3.30 -10.77
N ASP A 223 -19.40 -3.24 -10.46
CA ASP A 223 -18.79 -2.20 -9.63
C ASP A 223 -17.95 -1.22 -10.49
N VAL A 224 -17.91 -1.44 -11.83
CA VAL A 224 -17.18 -0.66 -12.84
C VAL A 224 -18.14 0.16 -13.68
#